data_d9868e19e955520ae7f199fa44342076
#
_entry.id   d9868e19e955520ae7f199fa44342076
#
_cell.length_a   1.000
_cell.length_b   1.000
_cell.length_c   1.000
_cell.angle_alpha   90.00
_cell.angle_beta   90.00
_cell.angle_gamma   90.00
#
_symmetry.space_group_name_H-M   'P 1'
#
loop_
_entity.id
_entity.type
_entity.pdbx_description
1 polymer ?
#
loop_
_entity_poly.entity_id
_entity_poly.type
_entity_poly.pdbx_seq_one_letter_code
_entity_poly.pdbx_strand_id
1 'polypeptide(L)'
;LGGMSIYVDGIIVNNYYDKATFATYQYGAREFPLTLLLANALSASMILKIGQDNTAFGEVKKASLTLIHRLFPVGIVLLIVSQWVYPVIFNATFSESFIYFNIYMLLLIPRLLFPHSILLGLNQQKTILMASVVEFTLNIALSLTLLQFMGLQGIALGTVIAFVVNKTILLITLNKQGIPPSAYIPLKQLSTYSVILVIVFILFTYVV
;
A
#
# COMPACT_ATOMS: atom_id res chain seq x y z
N LEU A 1 14.14 4.13 -1.02
CA LEU A 1 13.84 3.50 0.27
C LEU A 1 12.46 2.84 0.30
N GLY A 2 11.40 3.46 -0.27
CA GLY A 2 10.03 2.91 -0.20
C GLY A 2 9.81 1.53 -0.85
N GLY A 3 10.73 1.01 -1.65
CA GLY A 3 10.71 -0.36 -2.16
C GLY A 3 11.54 -1.36 -1.35
N MET A 4 12.26 -0.88 -0.32
CA MET A 4 13.14 -1.75 0.49
C MET A 4 12.38 -2.54 1.55
N SER A 5 11.19 -2.11 1.95
CA SER A 5 10.36 -2.78 2.96
C SER A 5 10.09 -4.25 2.60
N ILE A 6 9.79 -4.54 1.33
CA ILE A 6 9.57 -5.92 0.85
C ILE A 6 10.81 -6.80 1.05
N TYR A 7 12.01 -6.24 0.87
CA TYR A 7 13.26 -6.99 1.11
C TYR A 7 13.50 -7.22 2.60
N VAL A 8 13.15 -6.26 3.46
CA VAL A 8 13.22 -6.41 4.92
C VAL A 8 12.34 -7.55 5.39
N ASP A 9 11.10 -7.59 4.94
CA ASP A 9 10.16 -8.66 5.27
C ASP A 9 10.73 -10.04 4.86
N GLY A 10 11.26 -10.12 3.64
CA GLY A 10 11.92 -11.34 3.15
C GLY A 10 13.11 -11.78 4.01
N ILE A 11 13.96 -10.84 4.47
CA ILE A 11 15.09 -11.13 5.35
C ILE A 11 14.60 -11.63 6.71
N ILE A 12 13.59 -10.99 7.29
CA ILE A 12 13.00 -11.40 8.57
C ILE A 12 12.43 -12.81 8.46
N VAL A 13 11.58 -13.07 7.46
CA VAL A 13 10.97 -14.39 7.27
C VAL A 13 12.01 -15.48 7.06
N ASN A 14 13.02 -15.23 6.22
CA ASN A 14 14.08 -16.22 5.95
C ASN A 14 14.95 -16.54 7.19
N ASN A 15 15.03 -15.61 8.16
CA ASN A 15 15.80 -15.86 9.39
C ASN A 15 14.98 -16.62 10.47
N TYR A 16 13.66 -16.50 10.47
CA TYR A 16 12.81 -17.08 11.51
C TYR A 16 12.07 -18.35 11.07
N TYR A 17 11.99 -18.62 9.76
CA TYR A 17 11.18 -19.71 9.20
C TYR A 17 11.98 -20.53 8.17
N ASP A 18 11.47 -21.71 7.87
CA ASP A 18 12.04 -22.59 6.86
C ASP A 18 11.77 -22.08 5.43
N LYS A 19 12.44 -22.69 4.44
CA LYS A 19 12.37 -22.28 3.04
C LYS A 19 10.97 -22.44 2.42
N ALA A 20 10.18 -23.41 2.87
CA ALA A 20 8.84 -23.64 2.34
C ALA A 20 7.89 -22.54 2.83
N THR A 21 7.94 -22.22 4.11
CA THR A 21 7.20 -21.12 4.73
C THR A 21 7.60 -19.77 4.12
N PHE A 22 8.91 -19.54 3.92
CA PHE A 22 9.40 -18.36 3.22
C PHE A 22 8.83 -18.24 1.80
N ALA A 23 8.80 -19.32 1.04
CA ALA A 23 8.22 -19.33 -0.30
C ALA A 23 6.73 -18.99 -0.28
N THR A 24 5.95 -19.62 0.63
CA THR A 24 4.52 -19.34 0.80
C THR A 24 4.27 -17.86 1.11
N TYR A 25 5.06 -17.26 2.01
CA TYR A 25 5.00 -15.84 2.31
C TYR A 25 5.31 -14.98 1.06
N GLN A 26 6.40 -15.26 0.37
CA GLN A 26 6.86 -14.50 -0.79
C GLN A 26 5.90 -14.51 -1.98
N TYR A 27 5.14 -15.59 -2.16
CA TYR A 27 4.10 -15.66 -3.20
C TYR A 27 2.89 -14.79 -2.87
N GLY A 28 2.55 -14.65 -1.60
CA GLY A 28 1.43 -13.83 -1.14
C GLY A 28 1.80 -12.37 -0.87
N ALA A 29 2.94 -12.12 -0.23
CA ALA A 29 3.36 -10.79 0.24
C ALA A 29 3.81 -9.89 -0.92
N ARG A 30 2.92 -9.66 -1.87
CA ARG A 30 3.16 -8.82 -3.06
C ARG A 30 2.03 -7.84 -3.25
N GLU A 31 2.40 -6.60 -3.50
CA GLU A 31 1.43 -5.59 -3.90
C GLU A 31 0.80 -5.95 -5.24
N PHE A 32 -0.46 -5.62 -5.38
CA PHE A 32 -1.20 -5.83 -6.63
C PHE A 32 -0.51 -5.07 -7.79
N PRO A 33 0.06 -5.77 -8.79
CA PRO A 33 0.93 -5.17 -9.80
C PRO A 33 0.26 -4.05 -10.59
N LEU A 34 -1.03 -4.20 -10.89
CA LEU A 34 -1.78 -3.20 -11.65
C LEU A 34 -1.90 -1.88 -10.87
N THR A 35 -2.04 -1.94 -9.55
CA THR A 35 -2.03 -0.74 -8.70
C THR A 35 -0.69 -0.03 -8.77
N LEU A 36 0.42 -0.78 -8.65
CA LEU A 36 1.76 -0.22 -8.74
C LEU A 36 2.01 0.46 -10.09
N LEU A 37 1.69 -0.21 -11.19
CA LEU A 37 1.90 0.31 -12.54
C LEU A 37 1.11 1.60 -12.76
N LEU A 38 -0.19 1.59 -12.47
CA LEU A 38 -1.06 2.73 -12.77
C LEU A 38 -0.81 3.90 -11.80
N ALA A 39 -0.59 3.62 -10.50
CA ALA A 39 -0.27 4.67 -9.54
C ALA A 39 1.10 5.32 -9.84
N ASN A 40 2.11 4.54 -10.22
CA ASN A 40 3.42 5.08 -10.59
C ASN A 40 3.37 5.88 -11.90
N ALA A 41 2.64 5.41 -12.91
CA ALA A 41 2.45 6.15 -14.16
C ALA A 41 1.77 7.50 -13.93
N LEU A 42 0.68 7.50 -13.12
CA LEU A 42 0.01 8.73 -12.73
C LEU A 42 0.94 9.64 -11.93
N SER A 43 1.65 9.10 -10.95
CA SER A 43 2.62 9.82 -10.13
C SER A 43 3.64 10.55 -11.00
N ALA A 44 4.27 9.85 -11.94
CA ALA A 44 5.27 10.42 -12.83
C ALA A 44 4.71 11.56 -13.69
N SER A 45 3.50 11.39 -14.25
CA SER A 45 2.85 12.43 -15.05
C SER A 45 2.49 13.68 -14.25
N MET A 46 2.12 13.52 -12.97
CA MET A 46 1.70 14.63 -12.11
C MET A 46 2.88 15.44 -11.57
N ILE A 47 4.03 14.81 -11.32
CA ILE A 47 5.25 15.51 -10.84
C ILE A 47 5.62 16.67 -11.76
N LEU A 48 5.63 16.44 -13.08
CA LEU A 48 5.97 17.46 -14.07
C LEU A 48 4.95 18.61 -14.08
N LYS A 49 3.67 18.30 -13.99
CA LYS A 49 2.60 19.29 -13.99
C LYS A 49 2.64 20.17 -12.74
N ILE A 50 2.81 19.57 -11.56
CA ILE A 50 2.87 20.28 -10.29
C ILE A 50 4.10 21.19 -10.24
N GLY A 51 5.23 20.77 -10.80
CA GLY A 51 6.43 21.59 -10.90
C GLY A 51 6.28 22.82 -11.79
N GLN A 52 5.32 22.81 -12.70
CA GLN A 52 5.04 23.92 -13.63
C GLN A 52 3.88 24.81 -13.15
N ASP A 53 2.87 24.22 -12.52
CA ASP A 53 1.65 24.92 -12.11
C ASP A 53 1.09 24.32 -10.80
N ASN A 54 1.11 25.13 -9.75
CA ASN A 54 0.56 24.76 -8.44
C ASN A 54 -0.97 24.57 -8.45
N THR A 55 -1.67 24.92 -9.54
CA THR A 55 -3.12 24.68 -9.67
C THR A 55 -3.48 23.28 -10.16
N ALA A 56 -2.48 22.45 -10.52
CA ALA A 56 -2.67 21.10 -11.04
C ALA A 56 -3.30 20.09 -10.03
N PHE A 57 -3.54 20.51 -8.77
CA PHE A 57 -4.12 19.63 -7.74
C PHE A 57 -5.50 19.08 -8.12
N GLY A 58 -6.32 19.87 -8.82
CA GLY A 58 -7.62 19.43 -9.34
C GLY A 58 -7.50 18.27 -10.34
N GLU A 59 -6.47 18.28 -11.18
CA GLU A 59 -6.18 17.20 -12.12
C GLU A 59 -5.73 15.93 -11.38
N VAL A 60 -4.86 16.06 -10.36
CA VAL A 60 -4.46 14.95 -9.49
C VAL A 60 -5.68 14.30 -8.86
N LYS A 61 -6.60 15.12 -8.31
CA LYS A 61 -7.85 14.64 -7.71
C LYS A 61 -8.72 13.87 -8.71
N LYS A 62 -8.88 14.41 -9.92
CA LYS A 62 -9.69 13.79 -10.98
C LYS A 62 -9.09 12.46 -11.44
N ALA A 63 -7.80 12.42 -11.63
CA ALA A 63 -7.08 11.21 -12.03
C ALA A 63 -7.07 10.15 -10.90
N SER A 64 -6.86 10.56 -9.65
CA SER A 64 -6.99 9.70 -8.48
C SER A 64 -8.39 9.07 -8.40
N LEU A 65 -9.45 9.89 -8.60
CA LEU A 65 -10.84 9.40 -8.62
C LEU A 65 -11.05 8.32 -9.68
N THR A 66 -10.51 8.52 -10.87
CA THR A 66 -10.60 7.52 -11.96
C THR A 66 -9.93 6.21 -11.58
N LEU A 67 -8.75 6.25 -10.94
CA LEU A 67 -8.06 5.06 -10.48
C LEU A 67 -8.82 4.37 -9.33
N ILE A 68 -9.36 5.13 -8.39
CA ILE A 68 -10.19 4.62 -7.29
C ILE A 68 -11.36 3.81 -7.85
N HIS A 69 -12.13 4.36 -8.78
CA HIS A 69 -13.28 3.69 -9.37
C HIS A 69 -12.94 2.43 -10.17
N ARG A 70 -11.71 2.31 -10.66
CA ARG A 70 -11.26 1.13 -11.42
C ARG A 70 -10.59 0.07 -10.53
N LEU A 71 -9.69 0.50 -9.65
CA LEU A 71 -8.83 -0.41 -8.91
C LEU A 71 -9.49 -0.98 -7.66
N PHE A 72 -10.33 -0.20 -6.95
CA PHE A 72 -11.01 -0.75 -5.78
C PHE A 72 -11.99 -1.88 -6.10
N PRO A 73 -12.87 -1.77 -7.11
CA PRO A 73 -13.72 -2.91 -7.47
C PRO A 73 -12.93 -4.15 -7.84
N VAL A 74 -11.85 -3.99 -8.63
CA VAL A 74 -10.96 -5.11 -8.98
C VAL A 74 -10.28 -5.69 -7.73
N GLY A 75 -9.76 -4.84 -6.84
CA GLY A 75 -9.15 -5.28 -5.58
C GLY A 75 -10.15 -6.01 -4.67
N ILE A 76 -11.39 -5.54 -4.57
CA ILE A 76 -12.45 -6.20 -3.81
C ILE A 76 -12.77 -7.58 -4.38
N VAL A 77 -12.90 -7.70 -5.69
CA VAL A 77 -13.12 -9.01 -6.35
C VAL A 77 -11.94 -9.94 -6.09
N LEU A 78 -10.70 -9.45 -6.22
CA LEU A 78 -9.50 -10.26 -5.95
C LEU A 78 -9.43 -10.73 -4.49
N LEU A 79 -9.81 -9.90 -3.51
CA LEU A 79 -9.91 -10.30 -2.10
C LEU A 79 -10.90 -11.47 -1.93
N ILE A 80 -12.06 -11.39 -2.56
CA ILE A 80 -13.10 -12.40 -2.47
C ILE A 80 -12.63 -13.73 -3.06
N VAL A 81 -12.00 -13.69 -4.24
CA VAL A 81 -11.66 -14.92 -4.97
C VAL A 81 -10.28 -15.48 -4.65
N SER A 82 -9.43 -14.74 -3.93
CA SER A 82 -8.02 -15.10 -3.70
C SER A 82 -7.83 -16.51 -3.14
N GLN A 83 -8.63 -16.92 -2.17
CA GLN A 83 -8.54 -18.24 -1.53
C GLN A 83 -8.75 -19.41 -2.51
N TRP A 84 -9.55 -19.21 -3.56
CA TRP A 84 -9.75 -20.25 -4.60
C TRP A 84 -8.75 -20.13 -5.74
N VAL A 85 -8.30 -18.92 -6.04
CA VAL A 85 -7.39 -18.62 -7.14
C VAL A 85 -5.95 -19.06 -6.84
N TYR A 86 -5.47 -18.86 -5.61
CA TYR A 86 -4.10 -19.20 -5.23
C TYR A 86 -3.75 -20.68 -5.42
N PRO A 87 -4.56 -21.66 -4.91
CA PRO A 87 -4.28 -23.08 -5.14
C PRO A 87 -4.30 -23.49 -6.61
N VAL A 88 -5.11 -22.81 -7.43
CA VAL A 88 -5.24 -23.12 -8.88
C VAL A 88 -4.05 -22.57 -9.67
N ILE A 89 -3.62 -21.33 -9.39
CA ILE A 89 -2.55 -20.67 -10.15
C ILE A 89 -1.17 -21.17 -9.70
N PHE A 90 -0.96 -21.31 -8.39
CA PHE A 90 0.36 -21.58 -7.82
C PHE A 90 0.54 -23.00 -7.30
N ASN A 91 -0.50 -23.83 -7.23
CA ASN A 91 -0.52 -25.16 -6.61
C ASN A 91 -1.02 -25.13 -5.14
N ALA A 92 -1.55 -26.27 -4.70
CA ALA A 92 -2.13 -26.41 -3.35
C ALA A 92 -1.17 -26.09 -2.19
N THR A 93 0.14 -26.26 -2.40
CA THR A 93 1.17 -25.94 -1.40
C THR A 93 1.19 -24.44 -1.02
N PHE A 94 0.76 -23.56 -1.92
CA PHE A 94 0.71 -22.11 -1.72
C PHE A 94 -0.69 -21.60 -1.39
N SER A 95 -1.61 -22.47 -0.98
CA SER A 95 -2.99 -22.09 -0.65
C SER A 95 -3.03 -20.97 0.41
N GLU A 96 -2.19 -21.03 1.45
CA GLU A 96 -2.16 -20.05 2.52
C GLU A 96 -1.59 -18.67 2.08
N SER A 97 -0.95 -18.59 0.92
CA SER A 97 -0.39 -17.33 0.42
C SER A 97 -1.45 -16.25 0.21
N PHE A 98 -2.74 -16.64 0.00
CA PHE A 98 -3.83 -15.66 -0.16
C PHE A 98 -3.99 -14.75 1.07
N ILE A 99 -3.67 -15.23 2.27
CA ILE A 99 -3.79 -14.45 3.50
C ILE A 99 -2.84 -13.24 3.44
N TYR A 100 -1.58 -13.45 3.04
CA TYR A 100 -0.60 -12.38 2.90
C TYR A 100 -0.94 -11.44 1.76
N PHE A 101 -1.44 -11.99 0.64
CA PHE A 101 -1.94 -11.20 -0.47
C PHE A 101 -3.09 -10.28 -0.03
N ASN A 102 -4.05 -10.79 0.72
CA ASN A 102 -5.16 -10.02 1.23
C ASN A 102 -4.70 -8.89 2.15
N ILE A 103 -3.70 -9.14 3.01
CA ILE A 103 -3.10 -8.08 3.84
C ILE A 103 -2.43 -7.01 2.96
N TYR A 104 -1.64 -7.40 1.96
CA TYR A 104 -1.00 -6.46 1.04
C TYR A 104 -2.00 -5.71 0.14
N MET A 105 -3.18 -6.27 -0.10
CA MET A 105 -4.25 -5.57 -0.81
C MET A 105 -4.74 -4.31 -0.08
N LEU A 106 -4.57 -4.23 1.25
CA LEU A 106 -4.86 -3.02 2.02
C LEU A 106 -3.98 -1.83 1.59
N LEU A 107 -2.80 -2.08 0.99
CA LEU A 107 -1.94 -1.04 0.42
C LEU A 107 -2.59 -0.28 -0.72
N LEU A 108 -3.66 -0.81 -1.32
CA LEU A 108 -4.44 -0.10 -2.34
C LEU A 108 -4.93 1.26 -1.83
N ILE A 109 -5.29 1.35 -0.55
CA ILE A 109 -5.78 2.60 0.07
C ILE A 109 -4.69 3.69 0.02
N PRO A 110 -3.52 3.52 0.67
CA PRO A 110 -2.50 4.55 0.70
C PRO A 110 -1.76 4.73 -0.64
N ARG A 111 -1.79 3.75 -1.56
CA ARG A 111 -1.19 3.86 -2.89
C ARG A 111 -1.90 4.87 -3.79
N LEU A 112 -3.21 5.04 -3.62
CA LEU A 112 -4.00 5.99 -4.41
C LEU A 112 -4.04 7.39 -3.79
N LEU A 113 -3.25 7.63 -2.75
CA LEU A 113 -2.88 8.94 -2.23
C LEU A 113 -1.58 9.38 -2.90
N PHE A 114 -1.52 10.61 -3.38
CA PHE A 114 -0.36 11.12 -4.12
C PHE A 114 0.41 12.25 -3.42
N PRO A 115 0.53 12.31 -2.07
CA PRO A 115 1.28 13.37 -1.41
C PRO A 115 2.77 13.35 -1.77
N HIS A 116 3.33 12.16 -2.01
CA HIS A 116 4.72 11.99 -2.46
C HIS A 116 4.96 12.71 -3.79
N SER A 117 4.09 12.54 -4.78
CA SER A 117 4.21 13.15 -6.10
C SER A 117 4.10 14.68 -6.02
N ILE A 118 3.21 15.18 -5.15
CA ILE A 118 3.04 16.61 -4.92
C ILE A 118 4.31 17.18 -4.29
N LEU A 119 4.83 16.60 -3.22
CA LEU A 119 6.07 17.06 -2.57
C LEU A 119 7.27 16.99 -3.50
N LEU A 120 7.33 15.96 -4.36
CA LEU A 120 8.41 15.85 -5.35
C LEU A 120 8.32 16.94 -6.41
N GLY A 121 7.12 17.24 -6.93
CA GLY A 121 6.88 18.34 -7.84
C GLY A 121 7.20 19.72 -7.22
N LEU A 122 7.01 19.86 -5.90
CA LEU A 122 7.39 21.04 -5.13
C LEU A 122 8.87 21.06 -4.70
N ASN A 123 9.71 20.17 -5.22
CA ASN A 123 11.15 20.03 -4.90
C ASN A 123 11.46 19.76 -3.41
N GLN A 124 10.57 19.08 -2.70
CA GLN A 124 10.72 18.76 -1.27
C GLN A 124 11.27 17.35 -1.00
N GLN A 125 12.33 16.95 -1.70
CA GLN A 125 12.94 15.62 -1.60
C GLN A 125 13.39 15.28 -0.18
N LYS A 126 13.86 16.28 0.59
CA LYS A 126 14.31 16.09 1.98
C LYS A 126 13.17 15.60 2.89
N THR A 127 11.98 16.17 2.75
CA THR A 127 10.78 15.74 3.49
C THR A 127 10.40 14.29 3.16
N ILE A 128 10.44 13.96 1.86
CA ILE A 128 10.17 12.60 1.39
C ILE A 128 11.19 11.61 1.97
N LEU A 129 12.49 11.97 1.95
CA LEU A 129 13.54 11.13 2.50
C LEU A 129 13.35 10.89 4.00
N MET A 130 13.04 11.93 4.77
CA MET A 130 12.77 11.80 6.22
C MET A 130 11.59 10.89 6.49
N ALA A 131 10.47 11.06 5.78
CA ALA A 131 9.30 10.19 5.92
C ALA A 131 9.63 8.74 5.53
N SER A 132 10.46 8.52 4.52
CA SER A 132 10.90 7.17 4.11
C SER A 132 11.82 6.51 5.14
N VAL A 133 12.67 7.27 5.83
CA VAL A 133 13.49 6.76 6.94
C VAL A 133 12.60 6.33 8.11
N VAL A 134 11.59 7.14 8.46
CA VAL A 134 10.60 6.78 9.50
C VAL A 134 9.84 5.51 9.11
N GLU A 135 9.35 5.44 7.86
CA GLU A 135 8.67 4.24 7.34
C GLU A 135 9.54 2.99 7.48
N PHE A 136 10.79 3.06 7.01
CA PHE A 136 11.72 1.94 7.05
C PHE A 136 12.01 1.47 8.48
N THR A 137 12.27 2.39 9.40
CA THR A 137 12.51 2.09 10.82
C THR A 137 11.27 1.48 11.48
N LEU A 138 10.09 2.06 11.22
CA LEU A 138 8.82 1.55 11.71
C LEU A 138 8.50 0.16 11.13
N ASN A 139 8.76 -0.06 9.85
CA ASN A 139 8.56 -1.37 9.22
C ASN A 139 9.34 -2.45 9.97
N ILE A 140 10.65 -2.25 10.21
CA ILE A 140 11.47 -3.21 10.96
C ILE A 140 10.91 -3.42 12.38
N ALA A 141 10.64 -2.34 13.10
CA ALA A 141 10.17 -2.42 14.48
C ALA A 141 8.82 -3.12 14.61
N LEU A 142 7.85 -2.76 13.75
CA LEU A 142 6.52 -3.36 13.74
C LEU A 142 6.55 -4.81 13.25
N SER A 143 7.31 -5.13 12.20
CA SER A 143 7.43 -6.49 11.70
C SER A 143 8.00 -7.43 12.76
N LEU A 144 9.07 -7.03 13.47
CA LEU A 144 9.66 -7.82 14.55
C LEU A 144 8.73 -7.95 15.78
N THR A 145 8.02 -6.88 16.14
CA THR A 145 7.11 -6.90 17.28
C THR A 145 5.86 -7.73 16.95
N LEU A 146 5.20 -7.48 15.82
CA LEU A 146 3.98 -8.18 15.45
C LEU A 146 4.23 -9.65 15.08
N LEU A 147 5.44 -10.00 14.62
CA LEU A 147 5.86 -11.38 14.44
C LEU A 147 5.63 -12.23 15.70
N GLN A 148 5.89 -11.68 16.90
CA GLN A 148 5.75 -12.38 18.17
C GLN A 148 4.30 -12.69 18.53
N PHE A 149 3.34 -11.88 18.06
CA PHE A 149 1.92 -12.02 18.40
C PHE A 149 1.08 -12.65 17.28
N MET A 150 1.45 -12.40 16.02
CA MET A 150 0.65 -12.75 14.84
C MET A 150 1.43 -13.57 13.80
N GLY A 151 2.65 -13.99 14.10
CA GLY A 151 3.49 -14.72 13.15
C GLY A 151 3.72 -13.95 11.84
N LEU A 152 3.69 -14.66 10.72
CA LEU A 152 3.92 -14.08 9.38
C LEU A 152 2.93 -12.98 9.01
N GLN A 153 1.67 -13.09 9.47
CA GLN A 153 0.67 -12.05 9.23
C GLN A 153 1.07 -10.73 9.88
N GLY A 154 1.74 -10.80 11.05
CA GLY A 154 2.26 -9.64 11.75
C GLY A 154 3.32 -8.89 10.94
N ILE A 155 4.20 -9.61 10.23
CA ILE A 155 5.21 -8.99 9.34
C ILE A 155 4.50 -8.22 8.21
N ALA A 156 3.54 -8.86 7.54
CA ALA A 156 2.79 -8.22 6.46
C ALA A 156 2.01 -6.98 6.95
N LEU A 157 1.35 -7.06 8.11
CA LEU A 157 0.65 -5.93 8.72
C LEU A 157 1.61 -4.81 9.12
N GLY A 158 2.80 -5.13 9.63
CA GLY A 158 3.84 -4.17 9.95
C GLY A 158 4.19 -3.29 8.75
N THR A 159 4.36 -3.90 7.59
CA THR A 159 4.62 -3.21 6.32
C THR A 159 3.46 -2.29 5.93
N VAL A 160 2.22 -2.78 6.00
CA VAL A 160 1.03 -1.97 5.68
C VAL A 160 0.93 -0.76 6.60
N ILE A 161 1.09 -0.96 7.92
CA ILE A 161 1.00 0.13 8.91
C ILE A 161 2.12 1.15 8.68
N ALA A 162 3.36 0.71 8.49
CA ALA A 162 4.49 1.61 8.23
C ALA A 162 4.26 2.47 6.98
N PHE A 163 3.71 1.88 5.92
CA PHE A 163 3.38 2.60 4.70
C PHE A 163 2.24 3.62 4.89
N VAL A 164 1.21 3.28 5.67
CA VAL A 164 0.13 4.22 6.04
C VAL A 164 0.69 5.38 6.84
N VAL A 165 1.59 5.13 7.81
CA VAL A 165 2.25 6.18 8.59
C VAL A 165 3.06 7.11 7.70
N ASN A 166 3.85 6.58 6.76
CA ASN A 166 4.57 7.40 5.77
C ASN A 166 3.63 8.35 5.03
N LYS A 167 2.54 7.83 4.44
CA LYS A 167 1.56 8.65 3.74
C LYS A 167 0.93 9.70 4.63
N THR A 168 0.64 9.36 5.87
CA THR A 168 0.06 10.28 6.86
C THR A 168 1.02 11.44 7.17
N ILE A 169 2.31 11.17 7.36
CA ILE A 169 3.35 12.19 7.56
C ILE A 169 3.37 13.17 6.37
N LEU A 170 3.38 12.64 5.15
CA LEU A 170 3.41 13.46 3.93
C LEU A 170 2.12 14.31 3.79
N LEU A 171 0.95 13.74 4.11
CA LEU A 171 -0.34 14.46 4.09
C LEU A 171 -0.37 15.59 5.11
N ILE A 172 0.09 15.34 6.34
CA ILE A 172 0.18 16.35 7.39
C ILE A 172 1.13 17.49 6.98
N THR A 173 2.25 17.15 6.35
CA THR A 173 3.23 18.15 5.90
C THR A 173 2.63 19.07 4.83
N LEU A 174 1.94 18.52 3.83
CA LEU A 174 1.26 19.31 2.81
C LEU A 174 0.15 20.20 3.41
N ASN A 175 -0.63 19.64 4.32
CA ASN A 175 -1.70 20.39 4.99
C ASN A 175 -1.16 21.58 5.79
N LYS A 176 -0.03 21.42 6.48
CA LYS A 176 0.66 22.52 7.18
C LYS A 176 1.19 23.61 6.24
N GLN A 177 1.41 23.26 4.97
CA GLN A 177 1.84 24.21 3.92
C GLN A 177 0.66 24.88 3.19
N GLY A 178 -0.57 24.67 3.68
CA GLY A 178 -1.77 25.25 3.08
C GLY A 178 -2.33 24.46 1.90
N ILE A 179 -1.86 23.23 1.67
CA ILE A 179 -2.37 22.32 0.64
C ILE A 179 -3.19 21.22 1.34
N PRO A 180 -4.50 21.44 1.57
CA PRO A 180 -5.33 20.48 2.29
C PRO A 180 -5.55 19.21 1.44
N PRO A 181 -5.70 18.04 2.08
CA PRO A 181 -5.96 16.77 1.37
C PRO A 181 -7.17 16.84 0.44
N SER A 182 -8.20 17.60 0.77
CA SER A 182 -9.39 17.80 -0.06
C SER A 182 -9.12 18.43 -1.41
N ALA A 183 -8.00 19.14 -1.58
CA ALA A 183 -7.63 19.76 -2.85
C ALA A 183 -7.26 18.72 -3.91
N TYR A 184 -6.62 17.62 -3.51
CA TYR A 184 -6.06 16.62 -4.43
C TYR A 184 -6.54 15.18 -4.18
N ILE A 185 -7.30 14.93 -3.12
CA ILE A 185 -7.88 13.60 -2.80
C ILE A 185 -9.40 13.67 -2.87
N PRO A 186 -10.07 12.74 -3.55
CA PRO A 186 -11.53 12.58 -3.51
C PRO A 186 -11.95 11.85 -2.23
N LEU A 187 -11.90 12.53 -1.07
CA LEU A 187 -12.02 11.96 0.26
C LEU A 187 -13.26 11.09 0.45
N LYS A 188 -14.43 11.56 -0.05
CA LYS A 188 -15.70 10.82 0.10
C LYS A 188 -15.62 9.45 -0.58
N GLN A 189 -15.18 9.41 -1.83
CA GLN A 189 -15.09 8.16 -2.58
C GLN A 189 -14.01 7.24 -2.00
N LEU A 190 -12.86 7.80 -1.68
CA LEU A 190 -11.77 7.04 -1.06
C LEU A 190 -12.24 6.40 0.25
N SER A 191 -12.87 7.16 1.16
CA SER A 191 -13.34 6.62 2.44
C SER A 191 -14.38 5.52 2.25
N THR A 192 -15.35 5.71 1.34
CA THR A 192 -16.37 4.71 1.06
C THR A 192 -15.76 3.40 0.57
N TYR A 193 -14.89 3.47 -0.44
CA TYR A 193 -14.23 2.27 -0.97
C TYR A 193 -13.27 1.63 0.05
N SER A 194 -12.57 2.43 0.85
CA SER A 194 -11.68 1.92 1.89
C SER A 194 -12.43 1.13 2.95
N VAL A 195 -13.58 1.64 3.40
CA VAL A 195 -14.44 0.93 4.36
C VAL A 195 -14.92 -0.40 3.78
N ILE A 196 -15.40 -0.40 2.54
CA ILE A 196 -15.83 -1.63 1.86
C ILE A 196 -14.67 -2.62 1.76
N LEU A 197 -13.49 -2.16 1.31
CA LEU A 197 -12.31 -3.01 1.17
C LEU A 197 -11.90 -3.65 2.50
N VAL A 198 -11.90 -2.87 3.59
CA VAL A 198 -11.54 -3.37 4.93
C VAL A 198 -12.57 -4.38 5.44
N ILE A 199 -13.86 -4.13 5.24
CA ILE A 199 -14.92 -5.08 5.62
C ILE A 199 -14.73 -6.40 4.85
N VAL A 200 -14.56 -6.33 3.53
CA VAL A 200 -14.35 -7.53 2.69
C VAL A 200 -13.05 -8.24 3.08
N PHE A 201 -11.97 -7.50 3.37
CA PHE A 201 -10.72 -8.06 3.86
C PHE A 201 -10.93 -8.88 5.14
N ILE A 202 -11.61 -8.33 6.14
CA ILE A 202 -11.87 -9.03 7.40
C ILE A 202 -12.71 -10.29 7.17
N LEU A 203 -13.78 -10.18 6.38
CA LEU A 203 -14.69 -11.30 6.11
C LEU A 203 -13.98 -12.45 5.37
N PHE A 204 -13.26 -12.16 4.29
CA PHE A 204 -12.66 -13.17 3.42
C PHE A 204 -11.24 -13.60 3.80
N THR A 205 -10.67 -13.01 4.85
CA THR A 205 -9.36 -13.43 5.36
C THR A 205 -9.48 -14.21 6.67
N TYR A 206 -10.49 -13.89 7.51
CA TYR A 206 -10.58 -14.44 8.87
C TYR A 206 -11.91 -15.12 9.21
N VAL A 207 -12.97 -14.93 8.43
CA VAL A 207 -14.31 -15.46 8.77
C VAL A 207 -14.74 -16.57 7.81
N VAL A 208 -14.47 -16.46 6.53
CA VAL A 208 -14.80 -17.44 5.47
C VAL A 208 -13.60 -18.30 5.17
#